data_4f66c56467bb35e6146ee651100819e1
#
_entry.id   4f66c56467bb35e6146ee651100819e1
#
_cell.length_a   1.000
_cell.length_b   1.000
_cell.length_c   1.000
_cell.angle_alpha   90.00
_cell.angle_beta   90.00
_cell.angle_gamma   90.00
#
_symmetry.space_group_name_H-M   'P 1'
#
loop_
_entity.id
_entity.type
_entity.pdbx_description
1 polymer ?
#
loop_
_entity_poly.entity_id
_entity_poly.type
_entity_poly.pdbx_seq_one_letter_code
_entity_poly.pdbx_strand_id
1 'polypeptide(L)'
;MKAIDILNPLELIEIIEYKEIEAGFLVIGSGIAGLRTALEIAKNEKVTIITKSEMIEANTKYAQGGIAVVYSEDDKFELHIEDTIYAGAGLCEREPVEVLVKEGPARIDELININTNFDRKENGSLSLTKEAAHSKRRILHAGDTTGAE
;
A
#
# COMPACT_ATOMS: atom_id res chain seq x y z
N MET A 1 -35.50 3.75 -34.71
CA MET A 1 -34.54 3.66 -33.60
C MET A 1 -34.81 4.87 -32.73
N LYS A 2 -35.45 4.70 -31.57
CA LYS A 2 -35.68 5.81 -30.63
C LYS A 2 -34.35 6.18 -29.99
N ALA A 3 -34.01 7.46 -29.99
CA ALA A 3 -32.86 7.97 -29.22
C ALA A 3 -33.12 7.63 -27.75
N ILE A 4 -32.12 7.01 -27.11
CA ILE A 4 -32.13 6.85 -25.66
C ILE A 4 -31.71 8.22 -25.13
N ASP A 5 -32.67 8.94 -24.54
CA ASP A 5 -32.33 10.14 -23.77
C ASP A 5 -31.41 9.72 -22.62
N ILE A 6 -30.16 10.12 -22.70
CA ILE A 6 -29.22 9.94 -21.60
C ILE A 6 -29.61 10.96 -20.54
N LEU A 7 -30.28 10.48 -19.49
CA LEU A 7 -30.62 11.30 -18.33
C LEU A 7 -29.31 11.92 -17.74
N ASN A 8 -29.42 13.21 -17.40
CA ASN A 8 -28.38 13.89 -16.67
C ASN A 8 -28.14 13.13 -15.34
N PRO A 9 -26.88 12.90 -14.91
CA PRO A 9 -26.58 12.24 -13.64
C PRO A 9 -27.34 12.83 -12.43
N LEU A 10 -27.65 14.12 -12.44
CA LEU A 10 -28.42 14.79 -11.37
C LEU A 10 -29.93 14.42 -11.42
N GLU A 11 -30.51 14.16 -12.60
CA GLU A 11 -31.89 13.70 -12.76
C GLU A 11 -32.04 12.24 -12.34
N LEU A 12 -30.99 11.42 -12.46
CA LEU A 12 -30.96 10.06 -11.97
C LEU A 12 -31.00 9.99 -10.43
N ILE A 13 -30.44 10.97 -9.74
CA ILE A 13 -30.43 11.02 -8.27
C ILE A 13 -31.86 11.26 -7.73
N GLU A 14 -32.69 12.03 -8.43
CA GLU A 14 -34.09 12.27 -8.02
C GLU A 14 -34.99 11.04 -8.14
N ILE A 15 -34.60 10.04 -8.95
CA ILE A 15 -35.40 8.83 -9.23
C ILE A 15 -34.97 7.65 -8.32
N ILE A 16 -33.75 7.71 -7.73
CA ILE A 16 -33.20 6.63 -6.92
C ILE A 16 -33.39 6.96 -5.45
N GLU A 17 -34.00 6.05 -4.70
CA GLU A 17 -33.98 6.12 -3.22
C GLU A 17 -32.56 6.02 -2.73
N TYR A 18 -32.04 7.07 -2.09
CA TYR A 18 -30.66 7.12 -1.59
C TYR A 18 -30.64 7.35 -0.08
N LYS A 19 -29.55 6.91 0.55
CA LYS A 19 -29.26 7.16 1.95
C LYS A 19 -28.17 8.21 2.05
N GLU A 20 -28.46 9.29 2.77
CA GLU A 20 -27.47 10.32 3.08
C GLU A 20 -26.74 9.98 4.39
N ILE A 21 -25.43 10.10 4.39
CA ILE A 21 -24.56 9.86 5.55
C ILE A 21 -23.61 11.04 5.66
N GLU A 22 -23.64 11.74 6.78
CA GLU A 22 -22.65 12.78 7.08
C GLU A 22 -21.34 12.13 7.58
N ALA A 23 -20.23 12.59 7.05
CA ALA A 23 -18.89 12.16 7.44
C ALA A 23 -17.95 13.37 7.59
N GLY A 24 -17.17 13.43 8.66
CA GLY A 24 -16.14 14.44 8.83
C GLY A 24 -15.02 14.28 7.79
N PHE A 25 -14.57 13.02 7.61
CA PHE A 25 -13.60 12.64 6.60
C PHE A 25 -14.10 11.42 5.82
N LEU A 26 -13.97 11.48 4.51
CA LEU A 26 -14.35 10.41 3.61
C LEU A 26 -13.13 9.91 2.84
N VAL A 27 -12.83 8.61 2.97
CA VAL A 27 -11.79 7.93 2.20
C VAL A 27 -12.46 7.02 1.17
N ILE A 28 -12.10 7.17 -0.09
CA ILE A 28 -12.62 6.36 -1.19
C ILE A 28 -11.60 5.30 -1.57
N GLY A 29 -11.92 4.03 -1.31
CA GLY A 29 -11.09 2.88 -1.59
C GLY A 29 -10.40 2.31 -0.35
N SER A 30 -10.30 0.98 -0.30
CA SER A 30 -9.72 0.19 0.80
C SER A 30 -8.37 -0.45 0.44
N GLY A 31 -7.68 0.05 -0.57
CA GLY A 31 -6.29 -0.31 -0.82
C GLY A 31 -5.35 0.28 0.24
N ILE A 32 -4.06 -0.10 0.22
CA ILE A 32 -3.07 0.30 1.23
C ILE A 32 -3.03 1.82 1.47
N ALA A 33 -3.11 2.64 0.44
CA ALA A 33 -3.12 4.09 0.57
C ALA A 33 -4.35 4.61 1.33
N GLY A 34 -5.54 4.08 0.99
CA GLY A 34 -6.79 4.44 1.67
C GLY A 34 -6.79 4.00 3.13
N LEU A 35 -6.41 2.75 3.40
CA LEU A 35 -6.33 2.23 4.77
C LEU A 35 -5.31 3.00 5.61
N ARG A 36 -4.11 3.26 5.07
CA ARG A 36 -3.08 4.04 5.79
C ARG A 36 -3.55 5.47 6.11
N THR A 37 -4.22 6.11 5.16
CA THR A 37 -4.81 7.44 5.36
C THR A 37 -5.89 7.41 6.42
N ALA A 38 -6.80 6.44 6.35
CA ALA A 38 -7.88 6.29 7.32
C ALA A 38 -7.35 6.03 8.75
N LEU A 39 -6.34 5.17 8.90
CA LEU A 39 -5.69 4.91 10.19
C LEU A 39 -5.04 6.17 10.78
N GLU A 40 -4.45 7.02 9.96
CA GLU A 40 -3.86 8.28 10.42
C GLU A 40 -4.93 9.27 10.90
N ILE A 41 -6.01 9.44 10.13
CA ILE A 41 -7.15 10.30 10.49
C ILE A 41 -7.82 9.79 11.76
N ALA A 42 -8.01 8.48 11.87
CA ALA A 42 -8.71 7.83 12.99
C ALA A 42 -8.04 8.03 14.36
N LYS A 43 -6.78 8.48 14.40
CA LYS A 43 -6.11 8.83 15.66
C LYS A 43 -6.79 9.99 16.39
N ASN A 44 -7.44 10.91 15.66
CA ASN A 44 -8.00 12.13 16.23
C ASN A 44 -9.44 12.40 15.79
N GLU A 45 -9.88 11.82 14.68
CA GLU A 45 -11.15 12.15 14.02
C GLU A 45 -11.91 10.91 13.56
N LYS A 46 -13.22 11.07 13.34
CA LYS A 46 -14.04 10.02 12.72
C LYS A 46 -13.81 10.01 11.20
N VAL A 47 -13.53 8.84 10.67
CA VAL A 47 -13.36 8.63 9.23
C VAL A 47 -14.32 7.58 8.72
N THR A 48 -14.89 7.82 7.54
CA THR A 48 -15.72 6.87 6.81
C THR A 48 -14.94 6.38 5.59
N ILE A 49 -14.88 5.06 5.40
CA ILE A 49 -14.29 4.47 4.21
C ILE A 49 -15.42 3.92 3.34
N ILE A 50 -15.43 4.25 2.06
CA ILE A 50 -16.31 3.62 1.09
C ILE A 50 -15.50 2.84 0.06
N THR A 51 -15.99 1.66 -0.29
CA THR A 51 -15.39 0.77 -1.27
C THR A 51 -16.45 0.24 -2.23
N LYS A 52 -16.04 -0.18 -3.42
CA LYS A 52 -16.95 -0.72 -4.44
C LYS A 52 -17.43 -2.15 -4.14
N SER A 53 -16.76 -2.84 -3.22
CA SER A 53 -17.05 -4.23 -2.81
C SER A 53 -16.67 -4.43 -1.35
N GLU A 54 -16.45 -5.65 -0.90
CA GLU A 54 -15.95 -5.95 0.44
C GLU A 54 -14.64 -5.20 0.75
N MET A 55 -14.45 -4.76 2.01
CA MET A 55 -13.32 -3.93 2.41
C MET A 55 -11.96 -4.58 2.09
N ILE A 56 -11.88 -5.90 2.21
CA ILE A 56 -10.66 -6.66 1.93
C ILE A 56 -10.41 -6.88 0.43
N GLU A 57 -11.37 -6.59 -0.44
CA GLU A 57 -11.24 -6.77 -1.89
C GLU A 57 -10.53 -5.58 -2.53
N ALA A 58 -9.20 -5.59 -2.46
CA ALA A 58 -8.32 -4.61 -3.07
C ALA A 58 -7.13 -5.30 -3.75
N ASN A 59 -6.52 -4.64 -4.73
CA ASN A 59 -5.32 -5.17 -5.37
C ASN A 59 -4.18 -5.44 -4.38
N THR A 60 -4.14 -4.70 -3.27
CA THR A 60 -3.18 -4.92 -2.18
C THR A 60 -3.27 -6.33 -1.64
N LYS A 61 -4.48 -6.87 -1.39
CA LYS A 61 -4.68 -8.25 -0.91
C LYS A 61 -4.03 -9.31 -1.79
N TYR A 62 -4.01 -9.08 -3.09
CA TYR A 62 -3.48 -10.03 -4.08
C TYR A 62 -2.02 -9.76 -4.45
N ALA A 63 -1.38 -8.79 -3.80
CA ALA A 63 0.03 -8.52 -4.03
C ALA A 63 0.88 -9.67 -3.48
N GLN A 64 1.47 -10.41 -4.41
CA GLN A 64 2.50 -11.41 -4.13
C GLN A 64 3.86 -10.74 -4.02
N GLY A 65 4.87 -11.50 -3.64
CA GLY A 65 6.20 -10.96 -3.42
C GLY A 65 6.28 -10.23 -2.08
N GLY A 66 7.37 -9.53 -1.87
CA GLY A 66 7.67 -8.93 -0.60
C GLY A 66 7.85 -7.41 -0.67
N ILE A 67 8.29 -6.85 0.44
CA ILE A 67 8.59 -5.43 0.56
C ILE A 67 10.10 -5.25 0.59
N ALA A 68 10.66 -4.50 -0.36
CA ALA A 68 12.07 -4.17 -0.40
C ALA A 68 12.40 -3.06 0.62
N VAL A 69 13.31 -3.35 1.55
CA VAL A 69 13.71 -2.38 2.59
C VAL A 69 15.14 -2.62 3.05
N VAL A 70 15.88 -1.55 3.29
CA VAL A 70 17.22 -1.61 3.90
C VAL A 70 17.07 -1.87 5.40
N TYR A 71 17.25 -3.13 5.81
CA TYR A 71 17.03 -3.57 7.19
C TYR A 71 18.16 -4.43 7.78
N SER A 72 19.12 -4.85 6.95
CA SER A 72 20.31 -5.58 7.40
C SER A 72 21.53 -4.67 7.52
N GLU A 73 22.46 -5.01 8.42
CA GLU A 73 23.68 -4.23 8.66
C GLU A 73 24.63 -4.18 7.44
N ASP A 74 24.55 -5.17 6.55
CA ASP A 74 25.37 -5.25 5.34
C ASP A 74 24.77 -4.56 4.13
N ASP A 75 23.56 -3.97 4.27
CA ASP A 75 22.87 -3.20 3.22
C ASP A 75 23.00 -1.69 3.48
N LYS A 76 22.78 -0.89 2.44
CA LYS A 76 22.86 0.58 2.47
C LYS A 76 21.78 1.20 1.59
N PHE A 77 21.29 2.38 1.99
CA PHE A 77 20.34 3.13 1.19
C PHE A 77 20.83 3.41 -0.23
N GLU A 78 22.08 3.77 -0.39
CA GLU A 78 22.69 4.07 -1.69
C GLU A 78 22.61 2.85 -2.62
N LEU A 79 22.89 1.64 -2.11
CA LEU A 79 22.79 0.42 -2.91
C LEU A 79 21.36 0.15 -3.36
N HIS A 80 20.37 0.35 -2.48
CA HIS A 80 18.97 0.16 -2.83
C HIS A 80 18.48 1.22 -3.83
N ILE A 81 18.90 2.48 -3.67
CA ILE A 81 18.59 3.56 -4.60
C ILE A 81 19.15 3.24 -5.99
N GLU A 82 20.42 2.85 -6.08
CA GLU A 82 21.05 2.53 -7.38
C GLU A 82 20.41 1.29 -8.03
N ASP A 83 20.12 0.23 -7.27
CA ASP A 83 19.41 -0.95 -7.77
C ASP A 83 18.04 -0.54 -8.37
N THR A 84 17.31 0.34 -7.67
CA THR A 84 15.98 0.81 -8.10
C THR A 84 16.07 1.66 -9.36
N ILE A 85 17.00 2.61 -9.43
CA ILE A 85 17.23 3.46 -10.60
C ILE A 85 17.64 2.61 -11.81
N TYR A 86 18.56 1.65 -11.60
CA TYR A 86 18.99 0.73 -12.65
C TYR A 86 17.84 -0.11 -13.19
N ALA A 87 17.04 -0.72 -12.32
CA ALA A 87 15.89 -1.53 -12.71
C ALA A 87 14.80 -0.71 -13.43
N GLY A 88 14.67 0.56 -13.08
CA GLY A 88 13.71 1.48 -13.68
C GLY A 88 14.07 1.93 -15.11
N ALA A 89 15.26 1.58 -15.63
CA ALA A 89 15.67 1.77 -17.02
C ALA A 89 15.41 3.19 -17.56
N GLY A 90 15.63 4.22 -16.76
CA GLY A 90 15.45 5.63 -17.10
C GLY A 90 14.05 6.21 -16.84
N LEU A 91 13.13 5.42 -16.28
CA LEU A 91 11.78 5.88 -15.91
C LEU A 91 11.71 6.44 -14.49
N CYS A 92 12.76 6.22 -13.65
CA CYS A 92 12.78 6.67 -12.27
C CYS A 92 13.27 8.12 -12.15
N GLU A 93 12.59 8.89 -11.33
CA GLU A 93 13.10 10.14 -10.77
C GLU A 93 13.84 9.83 -9.47
N ARG A 94 15.06 10.32 -9.32
CA ARG A 94 15.93 10.00 -8.18
C ARG A 94 15.35 10.45 -6.84
N GLU A 95 14.83 11.67 -6.76
CA GLU A 95 14.32 12.24 -5.50
C GLU A 95 13.19 11.41 -4.88
N PRO A 96 12.11 11.02 -5.60
CA PRO A 96 11.11 10.10 -5.06
C PRO A 96 11.67 8.73 -4.65
N VAL A 97 12.64 8.18 -5.39
CA VAL A 97 13.29 6.91 -5.02
C VAL A 97 14.04 7.05 -3.71
N GLU A 98 14.77 8.16 -3.51
CA GLU A 98 15.48 8.41 -2.25
C GLU A 98 14.53 8.52 -1.05
N VAL A 99 13.40 9.22 -1.20
CA VAL A 99 12.37 9.32 -0.17
C VAL A 99 11.83 7.93 0.17
N LEU A 100 11.42 7.15 -0.85
CA LEU A 100 10.88 5.80 -0.67
C LEU A 100 11.86 4.90 0.10
N VAL A 101 13.11 4.87 -0.34
CA VAL A 101 14.14 3.99 0.23
C VAL A 101 14.53 4.39 1.65
N LYS A 102 14.71 5.70 1.90
CA LYS A 102 15.13 6.22 3.21
C LYS A 102 14.03 6.10 4.26
N GLU A 103 12.76 6.26 3.88
CA GLU A 103 11.62 6.10 4.79
C GLU A 103 11.23 4.64 5.04
N GLY A 104 11.63 3.72 4.16
CA GLY A 104 11.25 2.31 4.20
C GLY A 104 11.36 1.65 5.57
N PRO A 105 12.52 1.72 6.27
CA PRO A 105 12.68 1.08 7.59
C PRO A 105 11.64 1.55 8.61
N ALA A 106 11.39 2.86 8.69
CA ALA A 106 10.39 3.41 9.62
C ALA A 106 8.97 2.90 9.30
N ARG A 107 8.64 2.74 8.02
CA ARG A 107 7.33 2.18 7.62
C ARG A 107 7.21 0.70 7.98
N ILE A 108 8.28 -0.07 7.87
CA ILE A 108 8.30 -1.47 8.31
C ILE A 108 8.14 -1.57 9.83
N ASP A 109 8.81 -0.71 10.59
CA ASP A 109 8.63 -0.66 12.06
C ASP A 109 7.17 -0.35 12.45
N GLU A 110 6.51 0.56 11.74
CA GLU A 110 5.07 0.83 11.94
C GLU A 110 4.22 -0.43 11.68
N LEU A 111 4.46 -1.17 10.59
CA LEU A 111 3.74 -2.38 10.28
C LEU A 111 3.97 -3.46 11.35
N ILE A 112 5.20 -3.63 11.81
CA ILE A 112 5.52 -4.58 12.91
C ILE A 112 4.77 -4.17 14.19
N ASN A 113 4.71 -2.88 14.50
CA ASN A 113 4.04 -2.37 15.70
C ASN A 113 2.51 -2.56 15.67
N ILE A 114 1.90 -2.67 14.50
CA ILE A 114 0.49 -3.03 14.33
C ILE A 114 0.28 -4.54 14.12
N ASN A 115 1.31 -5.33 14.41
CA ASN A 115 1.34 -6.79 14.39
C ASN A 115 1.30 -7.44 12.99
N THR A 116 1.81 -6.81 11.95
CA THR A 116 2.07 -7.49 10.67
C THR A 116 3.05 -8.64 10.88
N ASN A 117 2.66 -9.83 10.46
CA ASN A 117 3.36 -11.08 10.75
C ASN A 117 4.39 -11.44 9.67
N PHE A 118 5.45 -10.65 9.57
CA PHE A 118 6.55 -10.93 8.64
C PHE A 118 7.29 -12.23 9.00
N ASP A 119 7.76 -12.93 7.96
CA ASP A 119 8.54 -14.16 8.10
C ASP A 119 9.80 -13.93 8.94
N ARG A 120 10.06 -14.88 9.86
CA ARG A 120 11.19 -14.81 10.77
C ARG A 120 12.06 -16.06 10.69
N LYS A 121 13.32 -15.90 10.97
CA LYS A 121 14.28 -17.00 11.17
C LYS A 121 14.04 -17.68 12.53
N GLU A 122 14.62 -18.85 12.73
CA GLU A 122 14.54 -19.60 14.00
C GLU A 122 14.98 -18.78 15.23
N ASN A 123 15.91 -17.85 15.04
CA ASN A 123 16.39 -16.95 16.10
C ASN A 123 15.48 -15.74 16.35
N GLY A 124 14.33 -15.65 15.68
CA GLY A 124 13.36 -14.56 15.82
C GLY A 124 13.63 -13.31 14.98
N SER A 125 14.81 -13.19 14.34
CA SER A 125 15.10 -12.07 13.44
C SER A 125 14.28 -12.15 12.14
N LEU A 126 14.03 -11.00 11.50
CA LEU A 126 13.33 -10.96 10.21
C LEU A 126 14.06 -11.77 9.15
N SER A 127 13.31 -12.51 8.34
CA SER A 127 13.85 -13.29 7.22
C SER A 127 13.88 -12.42 5.97
N LEU A 128 15.07 -12.07 5.52
CA LEU A 128 15.28 -11.27 4.31
C LEU A 128 15.68 -12.18 3.14
N THR A 129 14.98 -12.07 2.03
CA THR A 129 15.30 -12.75 0.78
C THR A 129 15.93 -11.80 -0.23
N LYS A 130 16.47 -12.37 -1.30
CA LYS A 130 17.00 -11.61 -2.44
C LYS A 130 16.22 -11.99 -3.68
N GLU A 131 15.68 -10.99 -4.35
CA GLU A 131 15.00 -11.15 -5.62
C GLU A 131 15.76 -10.45 -6.75
N ALA A 132 15.28 -10.62 -7.99
CA ALA A 132 15.87 -10.01 -9.18
C ALA A 132 16.01 -8.49 -9.02
N ALA A 133 17.03 -7.94 -9.65
CA ALA A 133 17.42 -6.52 -9.61
C ALA A 133 17.92 -5.98 -8.26
N HIS A 134 17.89 -6.77 -7.18
CA HIS A 134 18.45 -6.36 -5.90
C HIS A 134 19.88 -6.89 -5.70
N SER A 135 20.83 -6.04 -5.34
CA SER A 135 22.22 -6.43 -5.02
C SER A 135 22.35 -7.11 -3.65
N LYS A 136 21.42 -6.83 -2.72
CA LYS A 136 21.41 -7.33 -1.34
C LYS A 136 20.13 -8.10 -1.00
N ARG A 137 20.15 -8.86 0.12
CA ARG A 137 18.96 -9.47 0.71
C ARG A 137 18.21 -8.40 1.49
N ARG A 138 17.08 -7.93 0.94
CA ARG A 138 16.29 -6.83 1.53
C ARG A 138 14.78 -7.00 1.38
N ILE A 139 14.33 -8.18 0.93
CA ILE A 139 12.91 -8.40 0.68
C ILE A 139 12.31 -9.10 1.90
N LEU A 140 11.33 -8.45 2.53
CA LEU A 140 10.50 -9.00 3.59
C LEU A 140 9.24 -9.62 3.00
N HIS A 141 8.89 -10.79 3.48
CA HIS A 141 7.67 -11.49 3.12
C HIS A 141 6.78 -11.74 4.34
N ALA A 142 5.49 -11.88 4.10
CA ALA A 142 4.52 -12.46 5.02
C ALA A 142 3.82 -13.60 4.27
N GLY A 143 4.38 -14.82 4.34
CA GLY A 143 3.95 -15.95 3.52
C GLY A 143 4.03 -15.67 2.02
N ASP A 144 3.10 -16.25 1.25
CA ASP A 144 3.09 -16.15 -0.21
C ASP A 144 2.37 -14.90 -0.74
N THR A 145 1.59 -14.23 0.08
CA THR A 145 0.79 -13.06 -0.29
C THR A 145 0.96 -11.95 0.73
N THR A 146 2.13 -11.33 0.74
CA THR A 146 2.50 -10.27 1.70
C THR A 146 1.47 -9.13 1.76
N GLY A 147 0.83 -8.82 0.66
CA GLY A 147 -0.20 -7.77 0.62
C GLY A 147 -1.53 -8.13 1.29
N ALA A 148 -1.73 -9.40 1.68
CA ALA A 148 -2.94 -9.86 2.38
C ALA A 148 -2.84 -9.72 3.90
N GLU A 149 -1.61 -9.63 4.44
CA GLU A 149 -1.33 -9.45 5.87
C GLU A 149 -1.59 -8.02 6.32
#